data_bbf6e600587d75c181d2902f1728d2f7
#
_entry.id   bbf6e600587d75c181d2902f1728d2f7
#
_cell.length_a   1.000
_cell.length_b   1.000
_cell.length_c   1.000
_cell.angle_alpha   90.00
_cell.angle_beta   90.00
_cell.angle_gamma   90.00
#
_symmetry.space_group_name_H-M   'P 1'
#
loop_
_entity.id
_entity.type
_entity.pdbx_description
1 polymer ?
#
loop_
_entity_poly.entity_id
_entity_poly.type
_entity_poly.pdbx_seq_one_letter_code
_entity_poly.pdbx_strand_id
1 'polypeptide(L)'
;FCVGEVKPEVRELLRVTKESLYKGIEQSIAGHRLGDIGYAIQHHCEQFGYGVVREFVGHGIGREMHEDPQVPNYGKQGTGKQLKNGLCIAIEPMITLGTRELAMLPDRWGVVTRDGQPAAHFEHTIAIHNGKADILSSFKEIEEVERTNN
;
A
#
# COMPACT_ATOMS: atom_id res chain seq x y z
N PHE A 1 4.53 -6.43 11.61
CA PHE A 1 3.74 -7.21 12.60
C PHE A 1 4.06 -6.74 14.01
N CYS A 2 3.14 -7.07 14.95
CA CYS A 2 3.26 -6.62 16.31
C CYS A 2 4.26 -7.47 17.11
N VAL A 3 5.07 -6.84 17.96
CA VAL A 3 5.99 -7.50 18.92
C VAL A 3 5.70 -6.96 20.31
N GLY A 4 5.28 -7.84 21.22
CA GLY A 4 4.88 -7.48 22.58
C GLY A 4 3.61 -6.62 22.63
N GLU A 5 3.49 -5.77 23.65
CA GLU A 5 2.36 -4.86 23.79
C GLU A 5 2.45 -3.71 22.78
N VAL A 6 1.45 -3.60 21.92
CA VAL A 6 1.32 -2.52 20.91
C VAL A 6 0.06 -1.73 21.22
N LYS A 7 0.16 -0.41 21.20
CA LYS A 7 -0.96 0.52 21.46
C LYS A 7 -2.14 0.23 20.52
N PRO A 8 -3.40 0.35 21.01
CA PRO A 8 -4.58 0.09 20.18
C PRO A 8 -4.64 0.90 18.88
N GLU A 9 -4.26 2.18 18.93
CA GLU A 9 -4.23 3.05 17.75
C GLU A 9 -3.24 2.59 16.68
N VAL A 10 -2.11 1.97 17.09
CA VAL A 10 -1.12 1.42 16.14
C VAL A 10 -1.63 0.11 15.54
N ARG A 11 -2.29 -0.74 16.33
CA ARG A 11 -2.96 -1.95 15.81
C ARG A 11 -4.04 -1.60 14.78
N GLU A 12 -4.81 -0.55 15.05
CA GLU A 12 -5.83 -0.05 14.13
C GLU A 12 -5.21 0.49 12.84
N LEU A 13 -4.11 1.26 12.94
CA LEU A 13 -3.35 1.73 11.78
C LEU A 13 -2.89 0.55 10.90
N LEU A 14 -2.31 -0.48 11.49
CA LEU A 14 -1.87 -1.69 10.77
C LEU A 14 -3.04 -2.38 10.07
N ARG A 15 -4.17 -2.56 10.75
CA ARG A 15 -5.39 -3.15 10.20
C ARG A 15 -5.89 -2.37 8.98
N VAL A 16 -6.08 -1.05 9.15
CA VAL A 16 -6.60 -0.18 8.10
C VAL A 16 -5.65 -0.11 6.90
N THR A 17 -4.34 -0.06 7.14
CA THR A 17 -3.33 -0.07 6.06
C THR A 17 -3.40 -1.36 5.26
N LYS A 18 -3.48 -2.51 5.94
CA LYS A 18 -3.62 -3.82 5.28
C LYS A 18 -4.94 -3.91 4.49
N GLU A 19 -6.05 -3.46 5.06
CA GLU A 19 -7.33 -3.42 4.37
C GLU A 19 -7.28 -2.52 3.12
N SER A 20 -6.62 -1.36 3.22
CA SER A 20 -6.48 -0.45 2.08
C SER A 20 -5.73 -1.08 0.91
N LEU A 21 -4.71 -1.91 1.19
CA LEU A 21 -4.00 -2.69 0.17
C LEU A 21 -4.98 -3.60 -0.60
N TYR A 22 -5.81 -4.36 0.11
CA TYR A 22 -6.79 -5.23 -0.54
C TYR A 22 -7.87 -4.44 -1.29
N LYS A 23 -8.28 -3.26 -0.80
CA LYS A 23 -9.17 -2.35 -1.55
C LYS A 23 -8.55 -1.89 -2.87
N GLY A 24 -7.25 -1.62 -2.89
CA GLY A 24 -6.51 -1.33 -4.12
C GLY A 24 -6.45 -2.53 -5.06
N ILE A 25 -6.17 -3.72 -4.53
CA ILE A 25 -6.11 -4.97 -5.31
C ILE A 25 -7.48 -5.29 -5.94
N GLU A 26 -8.58 -5.08 -5.23
CA GLU A 26 -9.95 -5.25 -5.75
C GLU A 26 -10.22 -4.40 -7.01
N GLN A 27 -9.55 -3.24 -7.14
CA GLN A 27 -9.64 -2.37 -8.32
C GLN A 27 -8.68 -2.77 -9.45
N SER A 28 -7.80 -3.72 -9.22
CA SER A 28 -6.79 -4.16 -10.19
C SER A 28 -7.39 -5.12 -11.24
N ILE A 29 -8.30 -4.58 -12.04
CA ILE A 29 -9.08 -5.29 -13.06
C ILE A 29 -8.66 -4.76 -14.42
N ALA A 30 -8.50 -5.64 -15.43
CA ALA A 30 -8.20 -5.23 -16.78
C ALA A 30 -9.28 -4.26 -17.31
N GLY A 31 -8.85 -3.11 -17.83
CA GLY A 31 -9.73 -2.02 -18.25
C GLY A 31 -9.87 -0.88 -17.24
N HIS A 32 -9.72 -1.14 -15.95
CA HIS A 32 -9.58 -0.10 -14.94
C HIS A 32 -8.25 0.68 -15.12
N ARG A 33 -8.01 1.67 -14.27
CA ARG A 33 -6.83 2.54 -14.35
C ARG A 33 -6.10 2.61 -13.01
N LEU A 34 -4.84 3.01 -13.03
CA LEU A 34 -4.04 3.17 -11.80
C LEU A 34 -4.67 4.11 -10.78
N GLY A 35 -5.38 5.16 -11.25
CA GLY A 35 -6.11 6.07 -10.38
C GLY A 35 -7.28 5.42 -9.63
N ASP A 36 -7.82 4.31 -10.14
CA ASP A 36 -8.88 3.56 -9.43
C ASP A 36 -8.29 2.84 -8.21
N ILE A 37 -7.08 2.28 -8.36
CA ILE A 37 -6.32 1.66 -7.25
C ILE A 37 -6.03 2.71 -6.18
N GLY A 38 -5.37 3.81 -6.57
CA GLY A 38 -4.97 4.86 -5.64
C GLY A 38 -6.15 5.52 -4.94
N TYR A 39 -7.25 5.75 -5.65
CA TYR A 39 -8.48 6.26 -5.06
C TYR A 39 -9.06 5.33 -3.99
N ALA A 40 -9.13 4.03 -4.27
CA ALA A 40 -9.68 3.06 -3.32
C ALA A 40 -8.85 3.00 -2.02
N ILE A 41 -7.51 3.00 -2.14
CA ILE A 41 -6.59 3.05 -1.00
C ILE A 41 -6.80 4.34 -0.20
N GLN A 42 -6.69 5.48 -0.85
CA GLN A 42 -6.80 6.79 -0.23
C GLN A 42 -8.15 6.98 0.46
N HIS A 43 -9.24 6.69 -0.24
CA HIS A 43 -10.59 6.86 0.29
C HIS A 43 -10.83 6.00 1.54
N HIS A 44 -10.32 4.75 1.55
CA HIS A 44 -10.42 3.89 2.72
C HIS A 44 -9.68 4.48 3.92
N CYS A 45 -8.42 4.88 3.77
CA CYS A 45 -7.60 5.40 4.86
C CYS A 45 -8.10 6.75 5.41
N GLU A 46 -8.55 7.65 4.52
CA GLU A 46 -9.05 8.97 4.91
C GLU A 46 -10.34 8.92 5.75
N GLN A 47 -11.15 7.87 5.66
CA GLN A 47 -12.30 7.64 6.54
C GLN A 47 -11.92 7.46 8.01
N PHE A 48 -10.70 7.02 8.28
CA PHE A 48 -10.12 6.88 9.62
C PHE A 48 -9.29 8.10 10.04
N GLY A 49 -9.23 9.14 9.20
CA GLY A 49 -8.43 10.33 9.44
C GLY A 49 -6.93 10.13 9.23
N TYR A 50 -6.51 9.06 8.55
CA TYR A 50 -5.11 8.73 8.31
C TYR A 50 -4.55 9.43 7.08
N GLY A 51 -3.25 9.75 7.14
CA GLY A 51 -2.51 10.33 6.03
C GLY A 51 -2.03 9.26 5.04
N VAL A 52 -2.07 9.58 3.74
CA VAL A 52 -1.51 8.72 2.68
C VAL A 52 -0.26 9.37 2.12
N VAL A 53 0.88 8.70 2.24
CA VAL A 53 2.18 9.15 1.74
C VAL A 53 2.11 9.31 0.21
N ARG A 54 2.72 10.36 -0.32
CA ARG A 54 2.70 10.69 -1.76
C ARG A 54 4.07 10.68 -2.41
N GLU A 55 5.14 10.78 -1.63
CA GLU A 55 6.52 10.84 -2.07
C GLU A 55 7.04 9.47 -2.52
N PHE A 56 6.43 8.41 -2.00
CA PHE A 56 6.74 7.02 -2.34
C PHE A 56 5.48 6.34 -2.87
N VAL A 57 5.66 5.52 -3.90
CA VAL A 57 4.57 4.87 -4.63
C VAL A 57 4.97 3.47 -5.04
N GLY A 58 4.00 2.64 -5.30
CA GLY A 58 4.24 1.33 -5.92
C GLY A 58 4.77 1.47 -7.35
N HIS A 59 5.11 0.35 -7.96
CA HIS A 59 5.82 0.33 -9.23
C HIS A 59 5.48 -0.88 -10.09
N GLY A 60 5.81 -0.80 -11.37
CA GLY A 60 5.84 -1.96 -12.25
C GLY A 60 6.96 -2.92 -11.86
N ILE A 61 6.78 -4.18 -12.19
CA ILE A 61 7.76 -5.24 -11.97
C ILE A 61 7.92 -6.03 -13.28
N GLY A 62 9.16 -6.27 -13.69
CA GLY A 62 9.47 -7.02 -14.91
C GLY A 62 10.85 -7.64 -14.84
N ARG A 63 11.74 -7.25 -15.73
CA ARG A 63 13.15 -7.67 -15.68
C ARG A 63 13.89 -7.04 -14.51
N GLU A 64 13.51 -5.79 -14.20
CA GLU A 64 14.02 -5.06 -13.05
C GLU A 64 12.97 -5.09 -11.93
N MET A 65 13.44 -4.93 -10.69
CA MET A 65 12.56 -4.85 -9.52
C MET A 65 11.62 -3.64 -9.62
N HIS A 66 12.14 -2.50 -10.07
CA HIS A 66 11.40 -1.25 -10.22
C HIS A 66 11.34 -0.85 -11.68
N GLU A 67 10.15 -0.94 -12.26
CA GLU A 67 9.86 -0.51 -13.63
C GLU A 67 8.63 0.41 -13.67
N ASP A 68 8.42 1.06 -14.82
CA ASP A 68 7.15 1.72 -15.10
C ASP A 68 5.99 0.69 -15.18
N PRO A 69 4.79 1.09 -14.75
CA PRO A 69 4.37 2.41 -14.31
C PRO A 69 4.55 2.64 -12.81
N GLN A 70 4.62 3.90 -12.38
CA GLN A 70 4.37 4.25 -10.98
C GLN A 70 2.93 3.90 -10.60
N VAL A 71 2.74 3.40 -9.38
CA VAL A 71 1.44 2.97 -8.82
C VAL A 71 1.15 3.78 -7.55
N PRO A 72 0.63 5.00 -7.68
CA PRO A 72 0.32 5.84 -6.52
C PRO A 72 -0.76 5.23 -5.63
N ASN A 73 -0.60 5.41 -4.31
CA ASN A 73 -1.58 5.02 -3.30
C ASN A 73 -2.68 6.07 -3.09
N TYR A 74 -2.77 7.03 -3.98
CA TYR A 74 -3.74 8.13 -4.02
C TYR A 74 -4.11 8.43 -5.47
N GLY A 75 -5.23 9.11 -5.66
CA GLY A 75 -5.61 9.49 -7.01
C GLY A 75 -7.08 9.79 -7.20
N LYS A 76 -7.46 9.86 -8.47
CA LYS A 76 -8.83 10.09 -8.91
C LYS A 76 -9.27 8.92 -9.78
N GLN A 77 -10.49 8.44 -9.55
CA GLN A 77 -11.11 7.38 -10.37
C GLN A 77 -11.05 7.71 -11.86
N GLY A 78 -10.83 6.67 -12.67
CA GLY A 78 -10.79 6.76 -14.13
C GLY A 78 -9.57 7.48 -14.70
N THR A 79 -8.52 7.76 -13.90
CA THR A 79 -7.30 8.44 -14.35
C THR A 79 -6.08 7.51 -14.37
N GLY A 80 -5.01 7.96 -15.02
CA GLY A 80 -3.77 7.23 -15.12
C GLY A 80 -3.75 6.14 -16.19
N LYS A 81 -2.67 5.35 -16.22
CA LYS A 81 -2.46 4.26 -17.20
C LYS A 81 -3.53 3.17 -17.02
N GLN A 82 -4.05 2.69 -18.13
CA GLN A 82 -5.01 1.59 -18.13
C GLN A 82 -4.33 0.26 -17.78
N LEU A 83 -4.98 -0.52 -16.92
CA LEU A 83 -4.55 -1.84 -16.52
C LEU A 83 -4.86 -2.86 -17.62
N LYS A 84 -3.90 -3.73 -17.91
CA LYS A 84 -3.99 -4.73 -18.97
C LYS A 84 -3.51 -6.09 -18.47
N ASN A 85 -4.03 -7.17 -19.05
CA ASN A 85 -3.48 -8.50 -18.80
C ASN A 85 -1.98 -8.55 -19.11
N GLY A 86 -1.23 -9.23 -18.26
CA GLY A 86 0.22 -9.34 -18.32
C GLY A 86 0.98 -8.23 -17.57
N LEU A 87 0.27 -7.22 -17.02
CA LEU A 87 0.90 -6.21 -16.17
C LEU A 87 1.17 -6.81 -14.78
N CYS A 88 2.42 -6.71 -14.33
CA CYS A 88 2.85 -7.05 -12.97
C CYS A 88 3.24 -5.78 -12.24
N ILE A 89 2.72 -5.57 -11.03
CA ILE A 89 2.94 -4.35 -10.23
C ILE A 89 3.04 -4.67 -8.75
N ALA A 90 3.78 -3.83 -8.01
CA ALA A 90 3.70 -3.71 -6.57
C ALA A 90 2.62 -2.68 -6.20
N ILE A 91 1.74 -3.04 -5.28
CA ILE A 91 0.81 -2.13 -4.61
C ILE A 91 1.23 -2.09 -3.14
N GLU A 92 1.61 -0.91 -2.66
CA GLU A 92 2.34 -0.77 -1.41
C GLU A 92 1.91 0.50 -0.63
N PRO A 93 0.69 0.54 -0.08
CA PRO A 93 0.24 1.67 0.69
C PRO A 93 1.13 1.95 1.90
N MET A 94 1.57 3.20 2.02
CA MET A 94 2.29 3.77 3.15
C MET A 94 1.37 4.77 3.82
N ILE A 95 0.91 4.45 5.02
CA ILE A 95 -0.16 5.17 5.72
C ILE A 95 0.36 5.67 7.06
N THR A 96 0.03 6.91 7.39
CA THR A 96 0.48 7.57 8.61
C THR A 96 -0.68 7.80 9.57
N LEU A 97 -0.43 7.64 10.87
CA LEU A 97 -1.42 7.89 11.92
C LEU A 97 -1.84 9.36 11.98
N GLY A 98 -0.91 10.26 11.68
CA GLY A 98 -1.10 11.70 11.71
C GLY A 98 -0.95 12.34 10.32
N THR A 99 -0.06 13.34 10.23
CA THR A 99 0.21 14.01 8.95
C THR A 99 0.83 13.07 7.93
N ARG A 100 0.47 13.23 6.66
CA ARG A 100 1.10 12.51 5.54
C ARG A 100 2.50 13.03 5.17
N GLU A 101 2.90 14.15 5.75
CA GLU A 101 4.15 14.81 5.43
C GLU A 101 5.33 14.07 6.03
N LEU A 102 6.38 13.94 5.23
CA LEU A 102 7.60 13.23 5.58
C LEU A 102 8.77 14.18 5.83
N ALA A 103 9.76 13.71 6.56
CA ALA A 103 11.05 14.35 6.73
C ALA A 103 12.16 13.33 6.48
N MET A 104 13.15 13.71 5.69
CA MET A 104 14.33 12.90 5.45
C MET A 104 15.34 13.13 6.58
N LEU A 105 15.92 12.05 7.09
CA LEU A 105 16.96 12.11 8.10
C LEU A 105 18.30 12.58 7.51
N PRO A 106 19.25 13.05 8.37
CA PRO A 106 20.56 13.53 7.91
C PRO A 106 21.41 12.48 7.17
N ASP A 107 21.14 11.20 7.38
CA ASP A 107 21.79 10.08 6.68
C ASP A 107 21.40 9.96 5.21
N ARG A 108 20.41 10.77 4.77
CA ARG A 108 19.83 10.79 3.40
C ARG A 108 19.19 9.47 2.96
N TRP A 109 18.93 8.59 3.92
CA TRP A 109 18.27 7.29 3.69
C TRP A 109 17.01 7.14 4.53
N GLY A 110 17.11 7.41 5.83
CA GLY A 110 15.98 7.30 6.74
C GLY A 110 14.90 8.35 6.45
N VAL A 111 13.65 7.91 6.42
CA VAL A 111 12.47 8.76 6.25
C VAL A 111 11.54 8.56 7.43
N VAL A 112 11.07 9.64 8.02
CA VAL A 112 10.14 9.61 9.16
C VAL A 112 8.96 10.53 8.90
N THR A 113 7.86 10.30 9.59
CA THR A 113 6.73 11.25 9.61
C THR A 113 7.16 12.56 10.26
N ARG A 114 6.74 13.69 9.70
CA ARG A 114 7.14 15.02 10.22
C ARG A 114 6.66 15.27 11.64
N ASP A 115 5.53 14.68 12.01
CA ASP A 115 4.94 14.81 13.35
C ASP A 115 5.41 13.74 14.34
N GLY A 116 6.29 12.82 13.91
CA GLY A 116 6.79 11.74 14.73
C GLY A 116 5.77 10.64 15.08
N GLN A 117 4.59 10.67 14.45
CA GLN A 117 3.57 9.64 14.65
C GLN A 117 3.92 8.35 13.87
N PRO A 118 3.40 7.20 14.31
CA PRO A 118 3.60 5.92 13.61
C PRO A 118 3.15 5.95 12.15
N ALA A 119 3.83 5.17 11.31
CA ALA A 119 3.40 4.84 9.96
C ALA A 119 3.38 3.32 9.78
N ALA A 120 2.56 2.85 8.87
CA ALA A 120 2.46 1.45 8.47
C ALA A 120 2.64 1.30 6.96
N HIS A 121 3.25 0.18 6.56
CA HIS A 121 3.47 -0.18 5.17
C HIS A 121 3.11 -1.65 4.97
N PHE A 122 2.28 -1.94 3.98
CA PHE A 122 1.98 -3.30 3.52
C PHE A 122 2.12 -3.34 2.00
N GLU A 123 2.58 -4.46 1.48
CA GLU A 123 2.82 -4.63 0.05
C GLU A 123 2.38 -5.99 -0.44
N HIS A 124 1.79 -6.01 -1.63
CA HIS A 124 1.65 -7.21 -2.44
C HIS A 124 2.13 -6.97 -3.86
N THR A 125 2.86 -7.96 -4.38
CA THR A 125 3.06 -8.11 -5.82
C THR A 125 1.84 -8.79 -6.41
N ILE A 126 1.28 -8.20 -7.47
CA ILE A 126 0.16 -8.78 -8.22
C ILE A 126 0.47 -8.85 -9.71
N ALA A 127 -0.13 -9.81 -10.39
CA ALA A 127 -0.20 -9.84 -11.85
C ALA A 127 -1.66 -9.74 -12.31
N ILE A 128 -1.93 -8.99 -13.37
CA ILE A 128 -3.27 -8.98 -13.98
C ILE A 128 -3.34 -10.12 -14.97
N HIS A 129 -4.13 -11.15 -14.64
CA HIS A 129 -4.32 -12.35 -15.43
C HIS A 129 -5.81 -12.67 -15.55
N ASN A 130 -6.27 -13.04 -16.76
CA ASN A 130 -7.69 -13.31 -17.04
C ASN A 130 -8.63 -12.19 -16.56
N GLY A 131 -8.19 -10.94 -16.70
CA GLY A 131 -8.98 -9.77 -16.34
C GLY A 131 -8.96 -9.39 -14.86
N LYS A 132 -8.31 -10.13 -13.98
CA LYS A 132 -8.28 -9.94 -12.53
C LYS A 132 -6.85 -9.91 -11.99
N ALA A 133 -6.68 -9.41 -10.77
CA ALA A 133 -5.43 -9.51 -10.05
C ALA A 133 -5.24 -10.92 -9.46
N ASP A 134 -4.10 -11.53 -9.78
CA ASP A 134 -3.55 -12.67 -9.07
C ASP A 134 -2.49 -12.16 -8.09
N ILE A 135 -2.63 -12.44 -6.80
CA ILE A 135 -1.66 -12.05 -5.77
C ILE A 135 -0.52 -13.06 -5.76
N LEU A 136 0.71 -12.58 -5.97
CA LEU A 136 1.90 -13.42 -6.12
C LEU A 136 2.75 -13.53 -4.85
N SER A 137 2.49 -12.70 -3.83
CA SER A 137 3.14 -12.73 -2.51
C SER A 137 2.15 -13.13 -1.41
N SER A 138 2.64 -13.46 -0.21
CA SER A 138 1.79 -14.01 0.85
C SER A 138 2.17 -13.43 2.23
N PHE A 139 1.17 -13.15 3.05
CA PHE A 139 1.35 -12.82 4.48
C PHE A 139 1.13 -14.04 5.39
N LYS A 140 0.92 -15.23 4.82
CA LYS A 140 0.50 -16.41 5.57
C LYS A 140 1.41 -16.73 6.76
N GLU A 141 2.71 -16.73 6.54
CA GLU A 141 3.69 -17.05 7.58
C GLU A 141 3.69 -16.02 8.71
N ILE A 142 3.54 -14.72 8.35
CA ILE A 142 3.44 -13.63 9.33
C ILE A 142 2.16 -13.77 10.15
N GLU A 143 1.03 -14.01 9.50
CA GLU A 143 -0.27 -14.18 10.15
C GLU A 143 -0.32 -15.43 11.05
N GLU A 144 0.40 -16.49 10.70
CA GLU A 144 0.54 -17.69 11.55
C GLU A 144 1.32 -17.36 12.83
N VAL A 145 2.41 -16.61 12.72
CA VAL A 145 3.19 -16.17 13.90
C VAL A 145 2.37 -15.24 14.79
N GLU A 146 1.64 -14.28 14.23
CA GLU A 146 0.80 -13.36 14.98
C GLU A 146 -0.31 -14.09 15.76
N ARG A 147 -0.90 -15.15 15.17
CA ARG A 147 -1.93 -15.97 15.85
C ARG A 147 -1.39 -16.82 16.98
N THR A 148 -0.15 -17.26 16.91
CA THR A 148 0.48 -18.11 17.94
C THR A 148 1.04 -17.30 19.10
N ASN A 149 1.24 -15.99 18.94
CA ASN A 149 1.83 -15.11 19.96
C ASN A 149 0.80 -14.16 20.63
N ASN A 150 -0.48 -14.31 20.32
CA ASN A 150 -1.62 -13.69 20.99
C ASN A 150 -2.37 -14.75 21.81
#